data_364379f3130652d86839697a77af0318
#
_entry.id   364379f3130652d86839697a77af0318
#
_cell.length_a   1.000
_cell.length_b   1.000
_cell.length_c   1.000
_cell.angle_alpha   90.00
_cell.angle_beta   90.00
_cell.angle_gamma   90.00
#
_symmetry.space_group_name_H-M   'P 1'
#
loop_
_entity.id
_entity.type
_entity.pdbx_description
1 polymer ?
#
loop_
_entity_poly.entity_id
_entity_poly.type
_entity_poly.pdbx_seq_one_letter_code
_entity_poly.pdbx_strand_id
1 'polypeptide(L)'
;MKRKFVTVTFMAKLSAFGIFALAALVSLLPGKLVKKQASREADGARLLRGAIDMHFHMDARDPDGTHQDADIATVREAHSRGMRGLLIKNHWEPTATLAYLLRREVPNFELFGGIVMNRTNGGMNAAAVEFMATQIYGAVGKVVWMPAGDSEIESNPPYPKKPFVAVSRNGELLPEVKDVISLIAKNDLILASGHIAPDEALMVFREGRRQGVRNMIATHAMDLAGKMNMDQMLEVAKLGAIIEFDFRNVLSENGRRADAIRMIGPEHCLISEFWTNMLRTTPPPVKAPREYAGLDGAGAFAEAMRSRGFTDHDLDIMFKQNPARLLGLSDQ
;
A
#
# COMPACT_ATOMS: atom_id res chain seq x y z
N MET A 1 59.14 26.11 46.38
CA MET A 1 58.91 26.44 44.95
C MET A 1 57.47 26.85 44.80
N LYS A 2 57.19 28.16 44.65
CA LYS A 2 55.82 28.69 44.46
C LYS A 2 55.52 28.83 42.97
N ARG A 3 54.52 28.11 42.47
CA ARG A 3 53.99 28.30 41.09
C ARG A 3 52.94 29.42 41.15
N LYS A 4 53.16 30.47 40.33
CA LYS A 4 52.21 31.55 40.11
C LYS A 4 51.20 31.10 39.03
N PHE A 5 49.89 31.18 39.34
CA PHE A 5 48.81 31.07 38.35
C PHE A 5 48.66 32.48 37.72
N VAL A 6 48.70 32.49 36.40
CA VAL A 6 48.32 33.64 35.58
C VAL A 6 46.89 33.41 35.06
N THR A 7 45.96 34.22 35.58
CA THR A 7 44.57 34.26 35.13
C THR A 7 44.47 35.23 33.94
N VAL A 8 44.20 34.71 32.74
CA VAL A 8 43.89 35.54 31.57
C VAL A 8 42.40 35.71 31.48
N THR A 9 41.89 36.90 31.78
CA THR A 9 40.48 37.29 31.63
C THR A 9 40.26 37.76 30.20
N PHE A 10 39.57 36.95 29.39
CA PHE A 10 39.14 37.35 28.06
C PHE A 10 37.75 37.97 28.15
N MET A 11 37.69 39.30 28.16
CA MET A 11 36.41 40.04 28.03
C MET A 11 35.99 40.08 26.57
N ALA A 12 35.07 39.21 26.18
CA ALA A 12 34.38 39.34 24.90
C ALA A 12 33.25 40.38 25.03
N LYS A 13 33.42 41.53 24.40
CA LYS A 13 32.33 42.51 24.19
C LYS A 13 31.39 41.95 23.14
N LEU A 14 30.33 41.24 23.53
CA LEU A 14 29.19 40.99 22.67
C LEU A 14 28.35 42.26 22.59
N SER A 15 28.18 42.84 21.39
CA SER A 15 27.36 44.00 21.20
C SER A 15 25.87 43.62 21.42
N ALA A 16 25.12 44.48 22.09
CA ALA A 16 23.67 44.28 22.38
C ALA A 16 22.83 43.99 21.13
N PHE A 17 23.29 44.41 19.95
CA PHE A 17 22.65 44.13 18.64
C PHE A 17 22.70 42.64 18.23
N GLY A 18 23.77 41.93 18.58
CA GLY A 18 23.86 40.47 18.26
C GLY A 18 22.95 39.61 19.13
N ILE A 19 22.69 40.01 20.36
CA ILE A 19 21.83 39.26 21.29
C ILE A 19 20.34 39.43 20.87
N PHE A 20 19.92 40.63 20.46
CA PHE A 20 18.55 40.86 19.95
C PHE A 20 18.27 40.15 18.63
N ALA A 21 19.22 40.06 17.71
CA ALA A 21 19.07 39.33 16.45
C ALA A 21 18.98 37.82 16.68
N LEU A 22 19.77 37.26 17.61
CA LEU A 22 19.74 35.83 17.95
C LEU A 22 18.46 35.45 18.70
N ALA A 23 17.97 36.30 19.64
CA ALA A 23 16.73 36.10 20.35
C ALA A 23 15.50 36.19 19.41
N ALA A 24 15.52 37.12 18.46
CA ALA A 24 14.46 37.21 17.45
C ALA A 24 14.46 36.01 16.47
N LEU A 25 15.62 35.45 16.13
CA LEU A 25 15.70 34.24 15.28
C LEU A 25 15.23 33.00 16.05
N VAL A 26 15.57 32.85 17.32
CA VAL A 26 15.17 31.72 18.18
C VAL A 26 13.67 31.75 18.49
N SER A 27 13.03 32.93 18.59
CA SER A 27 11.59 33.05 18.83
C SER A 27 10.74 32.83 17.60
N LEU A 28 11.28 32.96 16.37
CA LEU A 28 10.56 32.74 15.10
C LEU A 28 10.62 31.27 14.63
N LEU A 29 11.64 30.51 15.04
CA LEU A 29 11.83 29.12 14.66
C LEU A 29 10.70 28.18 15.16
N PRO A 30 10.31 28.20 16.44
CA PRO A 30 9.22 27.34 16.91
C PRO A 30 7.87 27.68 16.24
N GLY A 31 7.57 28.93 15.99
CA GLY A 31 6.34 29.33 15.33
C GLY A 31 6.24 28.87 13.84
N LYS A 32 7.36 28.86 13.13
CA LYS A 32 7.41 28.35 11.73
C LYS A 32 7.28 26.83 11.69
N LEU A 33 7.92 26.11 12.62
CA LEU A 33 7.83 24.65 12.72
C LEU A 33 6.41 24.21 13.08
N VAL A 34 5.76 24.85 14.05
CA VAL A 34 4.37 24.57 14.43
C VAL A 34 3.41 24.82 13.26
N LYS A 35 3.57 25.94 12.54
CA LYS A 35 2.76 26.22 11.35
C LYS A 35 2.97 25.20 10.24
N LYS A 36 4.21 24.77 10.00
CA LYS A 36 4.51 23.75 8.99
C LYS A 36 3.89 22.39 9.34
N GLN A 37 3.97 21.99 10.61
CA GLN A 37 3.35 20.75 11.10
C GLN A 37 1.83 20.82 10.96
N ALA A 38 1.17 21.89 11.40
CA ALA A 38 -0.28 22.06 11.25
C ALA A 38 -0.73 22.03 9.78
N SER A 39 0.06 22.60 8.86
CA SER A 39 -0.21 22.53 7.42
C SER A 39 -0.11 21.11 6.90
N ARG A 40 0.90 20.34 7.31
CA ARG A 40 1.07 18.94 6.92
C ARG A 40 -0.04 18.05 7.48
N GLU A 41 -0.43 18.23 8.73
CA GLU A 41 -1.56 17.50 9.32
C GLU A 41 -2.87 17.77 8.56
N ALA A 42 -3.12 19.02 8.13
CA ALA A 42 -4.26 19.35 7.30
C ALA A 42 -4.19 18.68 5.91
N ASP A 43 -3.02 18.69 5.29
CA ASP A 43 -2.78 18.00 4.02
C ASP A 43 -2.95 16.48 4.15
N GLY A 44 -2.46 15.88 5.24
CA GLY A 44 -2.63 14.47 5.54
C GLY A 44 -4.10 14.09 5.73
N ALA A 45 -4.84 14.90 6.47
CA ALA A 45 -6.28 14.72 6.65
C ALA A 45 -7.04 14.83 5.30
N ARG A 46 -6.63 15.75 4.41
CA ARG A 46 -7.17 15.86 3.05
C ARG A 46 -6.88 14.59 2.23
N LEU A 47 -5.67 14.09 2.26
CA LEU A 47 -5.27 12.89 1.53
C LEU A 47 -6.11 11.69 1.98
N LEU A 48 -6.29 11.49 3.28
CA LEU A 48 -7.02 10.36 3.85
C LEU A 48 -8.52 10.44 3.66
N ARG A 49 -9.11 11.65 3.62
CA ARG A 49 -10.55 11.81 3.49
C ARG A 49 -11.05 11.21 2.17
N GLY A 50 -11.91 10.19 2.27
CA GLY A 50 -12.43 9.45 1.13
C GLY A 50 -11.47 8.41 0.55
N ALA A 51 -10.24 8.27 1.07
CA ALA A 51 -9.27 7.28 0.60
C ALA A 51 -9.72 5.84 0.92
N ILE A 52 -9.30 4.91 0.06
CA ILE A 52 -9.52 3.48 0.24
C ILE A 52 -8.17 2.78 0.12
N ASP A 53 -7.73 2.11 1.18
CA ASP A 53 -6.53 1.29 1.11
C ASP A 53 -6.88 -0.08 0.54
N MET A 54 -6.34 -0.39 -0.64
CA MET A 54 -6.62 -1.62 -1.38
C MET A 54 -5.76 -2.80 -0.95
N HIS A 55 -4.94 -2.64 0.10
CA HIS A 55 -4.01 -3.68 0.53
C HIS A 55 -3.70 -3.53 2.02
N PHE A 56 -4.75 -3.63 2.84
CA PHE A 56 -4.61 -3.50 4.28
C PHE A 56 -4.40 -4.87 4.92
N HIS A 57 -3.18 -5.12 5.41
CA HIS A 57 -2.87 -6.37 6.10
C HIS A 57 -3.54 -6.44 7.48
N MET A 58 -4.29 -7.51 7.71
CA MET A 58 -4.90 -7.85 8.99
C MET A 58 -4.68 -9.34 9.25
N ASP A 59 -3.53 -9.64 9.81
CA ASP A 59 -3.09 -10.99 10.11
C ASP A 59 -3.12 -11.23 11.62
N ALA A 60 -3.86 -12.24 12.07
CA ALA A 60 -3.80 -12.70 13.46
C ALA A 60 -2.45 -13.36 13.79
N ARG A 61 -1.66 -13.66 12.76
CA ARG A 61 -0.35 -14.26 12.84
C ARG A 61 0.65 -13.38 12.11
N ASP A 62 1.53 -12.77 12.86
CA ASP A 62 2.64 -11.97 12.36
C ASP A 62 3.96 -12.53 12.88
N PRO A 63 4.48 -13.63 12.26
CA PRO A 63 5.67 -14.32 12.75
C PRO A 63 6.95 -13.50 12.62
N ASP A 64 6.96 -12.48 11.79
CA ASP A 64 8.11 -11.60 11.54
C ASP A 64 7.93 -10.17 12.09
N GLY A 65 6.79 -9.87 12.73
CA GLY A 65 6.51 -8.56 13.32
C GLY A 65 6.35 -7.43 12.29
N THR A 66 6.11 -7.76 11.02
CA THR A 66 6.02 -6.75 9.95
C THR A 66 4.64 -6.15 9.78
N HIS A 67 3.59 -6.85 10.26
CA HIS A 67 2.19 -6.49 10.10
C HIS A 67 1.48 -6.32 11.46
N GLN A 68 2.21 -5.89 12.48
CA GLN A 68 1.69 -5.75 13.84
C GLN A 68 0.50 -4.79 13.93
N ASP A 69 -0.46 -5.18 14.75
CA ASP A 69 -1.52 -4.33 15.33
C ASP A 69 -2.69 -3.95 14.40
N ALA A 70 -2.88 -4.64 13.27
CA ALA A 70 -4.12 -4.49 12.51
C ALA A 70 -5.27 -5.21 13.24
N ASP A 71 -5.85 -4.55 14.21
CA ASP A 71 -7.02 -4.96 14.93
C ASP A 71 -8.26 -4.09 14.60
N ILE A 72 -9.37 -4.35 15.24
CA ILE A 72 -10.61 -3.57 15.07
C ILE A 72 -10.43 -2.09 15.44
N ALA A 73 -9.55 -1.76 16.38
CA ALA A 73 -9.26 -0.36 16.75
C ALA A 73 -8.63 0.39 15.58
N THR A 74 -7.74 -0.26 14.84
CA THR A 74 -7.13 0.25 13.61
C THR A 74 -8.18 0.55 12.53
N VAL A 75 -9.17 -0.35 12.37
CA VAL A 75 -10.27 -0.15 11.41
C VAL A 75 -11.16 1.03 11.85
N ARG A 76 -11.49 1.14 13.14
CA ARG A 76 -12.24 2.26 13.70
C ARG A 76 -11.48 3.59 13.54
N GLU A 77 -10.18 3.56 13.72
CA GLU A 77 -9.35 4.77 13.53
C GLU A 77 -9.37 5.20 12.05
N ALA A 78 -9.21 4.29 11.08
CA ALA A 78 -9.33 4.62 9.66
C ALA A 78 -10.65 5.36 9.35
N HIS A 79 -11.76 4.82 9.84
CA HIS A 79 -13.08 5.46 9.71
C HIS A 79 -13.12 6.84 10.37
N SER A 80 -12.60 6.99 11.59
CA SER A 80 -12.56 8.26 12.32
C SER A 80 -11.72 9.34 11.64
N ARG A 81 -10.73 8.94 10.83
CA ARG A 81 -9.90 9.82 9.98
C ARG A 81 -10.59 10.21 8.68
N GLY A 82 -11.80 9.72 8.44
CA GLY A 82 -12.59 10.03 7.26
C GLY A 82 -12.21 9.21 6.03
N MET A 83 -11.46 8.13 6.17
CA MET A 83 -11.27 7.18 5.09
C MET A 83 -12.61 6.58 4.67
N ARG A 84 -12.74 6.22 3.40
CA ARG A 84 -13.94 5.58 2.88
C ARG A 84 -13.98 4.09 3.13
N GLY A 85 -12.82 3.41 3.10
CA GLY A 85 -12.80 1.98 3.30
C GLY A 85 -11.42 1.33 3.28
N LEU A 86 -11.43 0.01 3.49
CA LEU A 86 -10.26 -0.85 3.47
C LEU A 86 -10.58 -2.16 2.73
N LEU A 87 -9.64 -2.63 1.93
CA LEU A 87 -9.62 -4.00 1.44
C LEU A 87 -8.65 -4.82 2.30
N ILE A 88 -9.22 -5.73 3.07
CA ILE A 88 -8.45 -6.56 4.01
C ILE A 88 -7.77 -7.70 3.27
N LYS A 89 -6.47 -7.81 3.43
CA LYS A 89 -5.65 -8.92 2.93
C LYS A 89 -5.06 -9.74 4.06
N ASN A 90 -5.00 -11.05 3.87
CA ASN A 90 -4.26 -11.98 4.70
C ASN A 90 -3.64 -13.04 3.77
N HIS A 91 -2.37 -13.38 3.98
CA HIS A 91 -1.69 -14.37 3.15
C HIS A 91 -2.20 -15.80 3.37
N TRP A 92 -2.75 -16.09 4.56
CA TRP A 92 -2.99 -17.44 5.04
C TRP A 92 -4.47 -17.82 5.12
N GLU A 93 -5.36 -16.83 5.17
CA GLU A 93 -6.81 -17.01 5.37
C GLU A 93 -7.61 -16.12 4.41
N PRO A 94 -8.80 -16.58 3.94
CA PRO A 94 -9.74 -15.71 3.26
C PRO A 94 -10.30 -14.65 4.20
N THR A 95 -10.42 -13.42 3.75
CA THR A 95 -10.79 -12.27 4.60
C THR A 95 -12.19 -11.74 4.37
N ALA A 96 -12.95 -12.31 3.44
CA ALA A 96 -14.31 -11.82 3.15
C ALA A 96 -15.27 -11.99 4.34
N THR A 97 -15.22 -13.09 5.10
CA THR A 97 -16.02 -13.27 6.31
C THR A 97 -15.62 -12.26 7.38
N LEU A 98 -14.34 -11.99 7.55
CA LEU A 98 -13.85 -10.96 8.47
C LEU A 98 -14.38 -9.57 8.09
N ALA A 99 -14.30 -9.20 6.80
CA ALA A 99 -14.84 -7.94 6.30
C ALA A 99 -16.35 -7.83 6.57
N TYR A 100 -17.12 -8.90 6.36
CA TYR A 100 -18.55 -8.93 6.66
C TYR A 100 -18.83 -8.67 8.14
N LEU A 101 -18.10 -9.31 9.05
CA LEU A 101 -18.28 -9.14 10.49
C LEU A 101 -17.89 -7.73 10.93
N LEU A 102 -16.76 -7.20 10.43
CA LEU A 102 -16.28 -5.87 10.78
C LEU A 102 -17.20 -4.75 10.27
N ARG A 103 -17.92 -4.93 9.16
CA ARG A 103 -18.96 -3.97 8.71
C ARG A 103 -20.08 -3.79 9.73
N ARG A 104 -20.36 -4.79 10.53
CA ARG A 104 -21.36 -4.71 11.60
C ARG A 104 -20.86 -3.93 12.81
N GLU A 105 -19.55 -3.99 13.05
CA GLU A 105 -18.88 -3.31 14.15
C GLU A 105 -18.49 -1.86 13.82
N VAL A 106 -18.28 -1.56 12.52
CA VAL A 106 -17.95 -0.22 12.01
C VAL A 106 -18.93 0.12 10.88
N PRO A 107 -20.17 0.50 11.21
CA PRO A 107 -21.18 0.82 10.20
C PRO A 107 -20.78 2.06 9.38
N ASN A 108 -21.25 2.13 8.13
CA ASN A 108 -20.95 3.19 7.16
C ASN A 108 -19.47 3.29 6.78
N PHE A 109 -18.71 2.21 6.94
CA PHE A 109 -17.35 2.08 6.47
C PHE A 109 -17.25 0.92 5.48
N GLU A 110 -16.66 1.17 4.31
CA GLU A 110 -16.57 0.17 3.25
C GLU A 110 -15.43 -0.82 3.56
N LEU A 111 -15.79 -2.04 3.90
CA LEU A 111 -14.84 -3.10 4.20
C LEU A 111 -15.02 -4.26 3.23
N PHE A 112 -13.96 -4.62 2.55
CA PHE A 112 -13.91 -5.71 1.60
C PHE A 112 -12.82 -6.69 2.00
N GLY A 113 -12.90 -7.89 1.49
CA GLY A 113 -11.90 -8.92 1.66
C GLY A 113 -11.62 -9.67 0.36
N GLY A 114 -10.79 -10.66 0.46
CA GLY A 114 -10.39 -11.46 -0.68
C GLY A 114 -9.78 -12.80 -0.26
N ILE A 115 -9.13 -13.44 -1.20
CA ILE A 115 -8.42 -14.71 -0.99
C ILE A 115 -7.10 -14.69 -1.75
N VAL A 116 -6.02 -15.13 -1.12
CA VAL A 116 -4.72 -15.36 -1.75
C VAL A 116 -4.60 -16.84 -2.11
N MET A 117 -4.22 -17.16 -3.32
CA MET A 117 -4.09 -18.56 -3.80
C MET A 117 -2.84 -19.26 -3.25
N ASN A 118 -2.55 -19.06 -1.97
CA ASN A 118 -1.49 -19.75 -1.24
C ASN A 118 -1.92 -21.16 -0.82
N ARG A 119 -0.97 -22.00 -0.43
CA ARG A 119 -1.19 -23.39 -0.03
C ARG A 119 -2.16 -23.56 1.13
N THR A 120 -2.16 -22.65 2.10
CA THR A 120 -3.11 -22.66 3.23
C THR A 120 -4.56 -22.53 2.79
N ASN A 121 -4.81 -21.85 1.67
CA ASN A 121 -6.13 -21.69 1.07
C ASN A 121 -6.44 -22.77 0.01
N GLY A 122 -5.58 -23.78 -0.10
CA GLY A 122 -5.71 -24.88 -1.05
C GLY A 122 -5.11 -24.63 -2.44
N GLY A 123 -4.25 -23.60 -2.58
CA GLY A 123 -3.65 -23.25 -3.87
C GLY A 123 -4.68 -22.69 -4.84
N MET A 124 -4.66 -23.14 -6.12
CA MET A 124 -5.65 -22.74 -7.15
C MET A 124 -7.02 -23.39 -6.87
N ASN A 125 -7.63 -23.02 -5.76
CA ASN A 125 -8.87 -23.60 -5.26
C ASN A 125 -10.10 -22.84 -5.80
N ALA A 126 -10.62 -23.27 -6.94
CA ALA A 126 -11.81 -22.71 -7.56
C ALA A 126 -13.04 -22.71 -6.64
N ALA A 127 -13.23 -23.77 -5.83
CA ALA A 127 -14.36 -23.87 -4.90
C ALA A 127 -14.30 -22.80 -3.79
N ALA A 128 -13.11 -22.48 -3.30
CA ALA A 128 -12.95 -21.40 -2.29
C ALA A 128 -13.27 -20.02 -2.91
N VAL A 129 -12.87 -19.77 -4.15
CA VAL A 129 -13.24 -18.54 -4.88
C VAL A 129 -14.74 -18.44 -5.10
N GLU A 130 -15.38 -19.51 -5.54
CA GLU A 130 -16.84 -19.55 -5.76
C GLU A 130 -17.59 -19.32 -4.44
N PHE A 131 -17.18 -19.98 -3.35
CA PHE A 131 -17.76 -19.76 -2.02
C PHE A 131 -17.64 -18.30 -1.59
N MET A 132 -16.46 -17.72 -1.70
CA MET A 132 -16.23 -16.31 -1.36
C MET A 132 -17.14 -15.37 -2.17
N ALA A 133 -17.30 -15.63 -3.45
CA ALA A 133 -18.04 -14.76 -4.35
C ALA A 133 -19.56 -14.86 -4.17
N THR A 134 -20.09 -16.08 -3.84
CA THR A 134 -21.51 -16.36 -3.95
C THR A 134 -22.20 -16.66 -2.62
N GLN A 135 -21.47 -17.08 -1.59
CA GLN A 135 -22.04 -17.54 -0.34
C GLN A 135 -21.87 -16.56 0.83
N ILE A 136 -20.98 -15.56 0.71
CA ILE A 136 -20.77 -14.55 1.73
C ILE A 136 -21.68 -13.34 1.48
N TYR A 137 -22.53 -13.01 2.46
CA TYR A 137 -23.49 -11.92 2.33
C TYR A 137 -22.80 -10.56 2.11
N GLY A 138 -23.46 -9.68 1.34
CA GLY A 138 -23.05 -8.29 1.16
C GLY A 138 -21.99 -8.08 0.08
N ALA A 139 -21.71 -9.11 -0.74
CA ALA A 139 -20.73 -9.04 -1.83
C ALA A 139 -19.38 -8.41 -1.41
N VAL A 140 -18.94 -8.76 -0.20
CA VAL A 140 -17.73 -8.20 0.42
C VAL A 140 -16.44 -8.86 -0.07
N GLY A 141 -16.50 -10.09 -0.62
CA GLY A 141 -15.38 -10.74 -1.26
C GLY A 141 -15.13 -10.13 -2.62
N LYS A 142 -14.00 -9.47 -2.83
CA LYS A 142 -13.73 -8.70 -4.05
C LYS A 142 -12.48 -9.11 -4.79
N VAL A 143 -11.44 -9.57 -4.13
CA VAL A 143 -10.14 -9.77 -4.76
C VAL A 143 -9.69 -11.23 -4.65
N VAL A 144 -9.16 -11.74 -5.75
CA VAL A 144 -8.41 -13.00 -5.79
C VAL A 144 -6.99 -12.69 -6.20
N TRP A 145 -6.07 -12.82 -5.26
CA TRP A 145 -4.64 -12.71 -5.53
C TRP A 145 -4.08 -14.05 -5.99
N MET A 146 -3.31 -14.06 -7.05
CA MET A 146 -2.43 -15.18 -7.37
C MET A 146 -1.49 -15.43 -6.19
N PRO A 147 -0.74 -16.55 -6.16
CA PRO A 147 0.14 -16.88 -5.04
C PRO A 147 1.03 -15.69 -4.64
N ALA A 148 1.12 -15.46 -3.34
CA ALA A 148 2.02 -14.47 -2.75
C ALA A 148 3.17 -15.20 -2.04
N GLY A 149 3.14 -15.30 -0.70
CA GLY A 149 4.21 -15.96 0.05
C GLY A 149 4.51 -17.41 -0.39
N ASP A 150 3.58 -18.11 -1.05
CA ASP A 150 3.81 -19.43 -1.65
C ASP A 150 3.97 -19.37 -3.18
N SER A 151 4.33 -18.23 -3.76
CA SER A 151 4.71 -18.16 -5.19
C SER A 151 6.01 -18.90 -5.45
N GLU A 152 6.24 -19.35 -6.68
CA GLU A 152 7.46 -20.06 -7.05
C GLU A 152 8.70 -19.19 -6.79
N ILE A 153 8.64 -17.90 -7.12
CA ILE A 153 9.76 -16.98 -6.98
C ILE A 153 10.12 -16.73 -5.50
N GLU A 154 9.15 -16.69 -4.58
CA GLU A 154 9.40 -16.54 -3.14
C GLU A 154 9.66 -17.87 -2.42
N SER A 155 9.61 -18.96 -3.14
CA SER A 155 9.87 -20.31 -2.61
C SER A 155 11.17 -20.92 -3.13
N ASN A 156 11.97 -20.10 -3.84
CA ASN A 156 13.29 -20.48 -4.37
C ASN A 156 14.32 -19.37 -4.07
N PRO A 157 15.63 -19.67 -4.21
CA PRO A 157 16.67 -18.67 -3.94
C PRO A 157 16.43 -17.32 -4.62
N PRO A 158 16.69 -16.19 -3.96
CA PRO A 158 17.40 -16.04 -2.68
C PRO A 158 16.57 -16.33 -1.42
N TYR A 159 15.31 -16.69 -1.55
CA TYR A 159 14.44 -17.07 -0.43
C TYR A 159 14.67 -18.51 0.00
N PRO A 160 14.27 -18.90 1.23
CA PRO A 160 14.31 -20.27 1.68
C PRO A 160 13.47 -21.18 0.77
N LYS A 161 14.05 -22.31 0.35
CA LYS A 161 13.33 -23.29 -0.47
C LYS A 161 12.17 -23.91 0.31
N LYS A 162 10.97 -23.83 -0.24
CA LYS A 162 9.73 -24.40 0.33
C LYS A 162 8.79 -24.86 -0.80
N PRO A 163 7.77 -25.67 -0.48
CA PRO A 163 6.71 -25.96 -1.44
C PRO A 163 5.98 -24.69 -1.89
N PHE A 164 5.61 -24.62 -3.16
CA PHE A 164 4.93 -23.48 -3.75
C PHE A 164 3.68 -23.90 -4.55
N VAL A 165 2.89 -22.92 -4.95
CA VAL A 165 1.75 -23.08 -5.84
C VAL A 165 2.19 -22.63 -7.24
N ALA A 166 2.26 -23.55 -8.17
CA ALA A 166 2.60 -23.24 -9.56
C ALA A 166 1.44 -22.52 -10.26
N VAL A 167 1.76 -21.56 -11.12
CA VAL A 167 0.83 -20.82 -11.97
C VAL A 167 0.98 -21.26 -13.42
N SER A 168 2.19 -21.57 -13.83
CA SER A 168 2.51 -21.94 -15.18
C SER A 168 3.44 -23.17 -15.23
N ARG A 169 3.52 -23.80 -16.40
CA ARG A 169 4.48 -24.84 -16.71
C ARG A 169 4.82 -24.78 -18.19
N ASN A 170 6.10 -24.84 -18.53
CA ASN A 170 6.59 -24.80 -19.91
C ASN A 170 6.07 -23.59 -20.71
N GLY A 171 5.87 -22.43 -20.07
CA GLY A 171 5.40 -21.21 -20.72
C GLY A 171 3.88 -21.14 -20.94
N GLU A 172 3.10 -22.04 -20.32
CA GLU A 172 1.65 -22.06 -20.40
C GLU A 172 1.00 -22.03 -19.02
N LEU A 173 -0.10 -21.30 -18.85
CA LEU A 173 -0.90 -21.31 -17.63
C LEU A 173 -1.51 -22.68 -17.40
N LEU A 174 -1.47 -23.13 -16.15
CA LEU A 174 -2.10 -24.38 -15.73
C LEU A 174 -3.64 -24.30 -15.88
N PRO A 175 -4.32 -25.44 -16.17
CA PRO A 175 -5.78 -25.46 -16.31
C PRO A 175 -6.51 -24.88 -15.10
N GLU A 176 -6.11 -25.23 -13.89
CA GLU A 176 -6.69 -24.76 -12.63
C GLU A 176 -6.57 -23.23 -12.44
N VAL A 177 -5.54 -22.60 -13.01
CA VAL A 177 -5.41 -21.14 -13.04
C VAL A 177 -6.46 -20.52 -13.94
N LYS A 178 -6.67 -21.12 -15.12
CA LYS A 178 -7.70 -20.66 -16.07
C LYS A 178 -9.11 -20.82 -15.50
N ASP A 179 -9.36 -21.87 -14.74
CA ASP A 179 -10.64 -22.11 -14.05
C ASP A 179 -10.88 -21.03 -12.97
N VAL A 180 -9.87 -20.70 -12.16
CA VAL A 180 -9.97 -19.60 -11.19
C VAL A 180 -10.23 -18.27 -11.91
N ILE A 181 -9.53 -17.97 -12.99
CA ILE A 181 -9.75 -16.74 -13.78
C ILE A 181 -11.17 -16.70 -14.34
N SER A 182 -11.72 -17.83 -14.79
CA SER A 182 -13.10 -17.92 -15.25
C SER A 182 -14.12 -17.53 -14.18
N LEU A 183 -13.91 -18.01 -12.95
CA LEU A 183 -14.77 -17.64 -11.81
C LEU A 183 -14.63 -16.15 -11.44
N ILE A 184 -13.42 -15.60 -11.52
CA ILE A 184 -13.17 -14.17 -11.31
C ILE A 184 -13.98 -13.34 -12.32
N ALA A 185 -13.93 -13.71 -13.61
CA ALA A 185 -14.68 -13.04 -14.67
C ALA A 185 -16.20 -13.15 -14.46
N LYS A 186 -16.68 -14.37 -14.18
CA LYS A 186 -18.11 -14.68 -13.98
C LYS A 186 -18.73 -13.89 -12.83
N ASN A 187 -17.97 -13.69 -11.74
CA ASN A 187 -18.46 -13.07 -10.52
C ASN A 187 -18.04 -11.61 -10.34
N ASP A 188 -17.49 -10.98 -11.39
CA ASP A 188 -17.03 -9.59 -11.37
C ASP A 188 -16.06 -9.28 -10.22
N LEU A 189 -15.12 -10.20 -9.98
CA LEU A 189 -14.08 -10.06 -8.99
C LEU A 189 -12.87 -9.33 -9.58
N ILE A 190 -11.95 -8.92 -8.73
CA ILE A 190 -10.68 -8.32 -9.09
C ILE A 190 -9.62 -9.44 -9.15
N LEU A 191 -8.93 -9.54 -10.28
CA LEU A 191 -7.77 -10.41 -10.46
C LEU A 191 -6.51 -9.68 -10.11
N ALA A 192 -5.78 -10.12 -9.07
CA ALA A 192 -4.53 -9.52 -8.67
C ALA A 192 -3.35 -10.48 -8.86
N SER A 193 -2.19 -9.97 -9.32
CA SER A 193 -1.04 -10.81 -9.64
C SER A 193 -0.38 -11.48 -8.43
N GLY A 194 -0.66 -11.03 -7.21
CA GLY A 194 0.08 -11.52 -6.06
C GLY A 194 1.59 -11.26 -6.23
N HIS A 195 2.41 -12.24 -5.87
CA HIS A 195 3.87 -12.15 -5.97
C HIS A 195 4.45 -13.15 -7.00
N ILE A 196 3.71 -13.46 -8.06
CA ILE A 196 4.21 -14.33 -9.13
C ILE A 196 5.23 -13.60 -10.01
N ALA A 197 5.96 -14.35 -10.82
CA ALA A 197 6.97 -13.76 -11.71
C ALA A 197 6.32 -12.80 -12.73
N PRO A 198 7.02 -11.76 -13.19
CA PRO A 198 6.48 -10.77 -14.14
C PRO A 198 5.92 -11.40 -15.42
N ASP A 199 6.59 -12.39 -15.98
CA ASP A 199 6.13 -13.06 -17.19
C ASP A 199 4.87 -13.92 -16.93
N GLU A 200 4.75 -14.55 -15.77
CA GLU A 200 3.54 -15.23 -15.34
C GLU A 200 2.38 -14.22 -15.13
N ALA A 201 2.66 -13.06 -14.53
CA ALA A 201 1.66 -12.02 -14.35
C ALA A 201 1.12 -11.52 -15.70
N LEU A 202 1.98 -11.33 -16.70
CA LEU A 202 1.57 -10.99 -18.06
C LEU A 202 0.67 -12.09 -18.67
N MET A 203 1.04 -13.36 -18.51
CA MET A 203 0.18 -14.47 -18.98
C MET A 203 -1.18 -14.47 -18.29
N VAL A 204 -1.21 -14.26 -16.96
CA VAL A 204 -2.44 -14.19 -16.16
C VAL A 204 -3.33 -13.02 -16.60
N PHE A 205 -2.77 -11.83 -16.81
CA PHE A 205 -3.54 -10.66 -17.26
C PHE A 205 -4.05 -10.79 -18.69
N ARG A 206 -3.26 -11.34 -19.62
CA ARG A 206 -3.70 -11.63 -20.98
C ARG A 206 -4.87 -12.64 -20.97
N GLU A 207 -4.75 -13.69 -20.18
CA GLU A 207 -5.82 -14.69 -20.01
C GLU A 207 -7.05 -14.07 -19.32
N GLY A 208 -6.86 -13.27 -18.28
CA GLY A 208 -7.93 -12.53 -17.63
C GLY A 208 -8.69 -11.65 -18.61
N ARG A 209 -7.98 -10.92 -19.45
CA ARG A 209 -8.60 -10.09 -20.48
C ARG A 209 -9.36 -10.90 -21.51
N ARG A 210 -8.78 -12.03 -21.96
CA ARG A 210 -9.42 -12.96 -22.88
C ARG A 210 -10.73 -13.55 -22.33
N GLN A 211 -10.78 -13.81 -21.02
CA GLN A 211 -11.96 -14.34 -20.34
C GLN A 211 -12.96 -13.25 -19.87
N GLY A 212 -12.67 -11.98 -20.11
CA GLY A 212 -13.57 -10.88 -19.80
C GLY A 212 -13.46 -10.33 -18.37
N VAL A 213 -12.35 -10.60 -17.65
CA VAL A 213 -12.07 -9.95 -16.36
C VAL A 213 -11.96 -8.45 -16.57
N ARG A 214 -12.81 -7.69 -15.88
CA ARG A 214 -12.88 -6.23 -16.02
C ARG A 214 -11.85 -5.50 -15.15
N ASN A 215 -11.63 -5.98 -13.94
CA ASN A 215 -10.81 -5.36 -12.91
C ASN A 215 -9.58 -6.20 -12.62
N MET A 216 -8.40 -5.63 -12.79
CA MET A 216 -7.12 -6.32 -12.60
C MET A 216 -6.14 -5.41 -11.86
N ILE A 217 -5.29 -5.97 -10.99
CA ILE A 217 -4.25 -5.27 -10.23
C ILE A 217 -2.92 -5.98 -10.37
N ALA A 218 -1.89 -5.26 -10.84
CA ALA A 218 -0.50 -5.72 -10.75
C ALA A 218 0.04 -5.37 -9.36
N THR A 219 0.05 -6.35 -8.47
CA THR A 219 0.41 -6.19 -7.06
C THR A 219 1.88 -5.89 -6.91
N HIS A 220 2.22 -4.81 -6.19
CA HIS A 220 3.61 -4.40 -5.88
C HIS A 220 4.56 -4.43 -7.09
N ALA A 221 4.11 -3.91 -8.23
CA ALA A 221 4.72 -4.16 -9.53
C ALA A 221 6.22 -3.88 -9.62
N MET A 222 6.77 -2.98 -8.79
CA MET A 222 8.19 -2.65 -8.73
C MET A 222 8.90 -3.18 -7.48
N ASP A 223 8.20 -3.93 -6.64
CA ASP A 223 8.72 -4.41 -5.36
C ASP A 223 8.84 -5.93 -5.32
N LEU A 224 9.53 -6.43 -4.30
CA LEU A 224 9.72 -7.85 -4.02
C LEU A 224 10.20 -8.66 -5.25
N ALA A 225 9.74 -9.90 -5.30
CA ALA A 225 10.08 -10.84 -6.36
C ALA A 225 9.45 -10.49 -7.72
N GLY A 226 8.29 -9.83 -7.71
CA GLY A 226 7.53 -9.49 -8.92
C GLY A 226 7.96 -8.21 -9.64
N LYS A 227 9.26 -7.86 -9.60
CA LYS A 227 9.79 -6.63 -10.21
C LYS A 227 9.56 -6.57 -11.72
N MET A 228 8.44 -6.00 -12.11
CA MET A 228 8.21 -5.64 -13.51
C MET A 228 9.13 -4.52 -13.95
N ASN A 229 9.65 -4.62 -15.16
CA ASN A 229 10.28 -3.49 -15.83
C ASN A 229 9.22 -2.54 -16.41
N MET A 230 9.65 -1.40 -16.94
CA MET A 230 8.74 -0.38 -17.46
C MET A 230 7.88 -0.88 -18.62
N ASP A 231 8.47 -1.64 -19.55
CA ASP A 231 7.74 -2.16 -20.71
C ASP A 231 6.64 -3.14 -20.29
N GLN A 232 6.93 -4.00 -19.31
CA GLN A 232 5.95 -4.93 -18.73
C GLN A 232 4.81 -4.18 -18.03
N MET A 233 5.11 -3.14 -17.23
CA MET A 233 4.10 -2.32 -16.59
C MET A 233 3.22 -1.58 -17.60
N LEU A 234 3.80 -1.02 -18.65
CA LEU A 234 3.05 -0.37 -19.72
C LEU A 234 2.18 -1.36 -20.50
N GLU A 235 2.63 -2.60 -20.70
CA GLU A 235 1.80 -3.65 -21.31
C GLU A 235 0.63 -4.01 -20.39
N VAL A 236 0.87 -4.21 -19.11
CA VAL A 236 -0.16 -4.52 -18.11
C VAL A 236 -1.20 -3.38 -18.04
N ALA A 237 -0.78 -2.13 -18.07
CA ALA A 237 -1.67 -0.97 -18.13
C ALA A 237 -2.53 -0.97 -19.41
N LYS A 238 -1.93 -1.29 -20.57
CA LYS A 238 -2.68 -1.45 -21.85
C LYS A 238 -3.70 -2.59 -21.81
N LEU A 239 -3.44 -3.62 -21.04
CA LEU A 239 -4.42 -4.68 -20.78
C LEU A 239 -5.56 -4.24 -19.84
N GLY A 240 -5.49 -3.03 -19.29
CA GLY A 240 -6.50 -2.45 -18.42
C GLY A 240 -6.32 -2.82 -16.95
N ALA A 241 -5.18 -3.35 -16.54
CA ALA A 241 -4.86 -3.55 -15.14
C ALA A 241 -4.33 -2.24 -14.51
N ILE A 242 -4.61 -2.06 -13.24
CA ILE A 242 -4.06 -0.98 -12.42
C ILE A 242 -2.75 -1.45 -11.79
N ILE A 243 -1.74 -0.60 -11.85
CA ILE A 243 -0.43 -0.87 -11.26
C ILE A 243 -0.45 -0.42 -9.81
N GLU A 244 -0.21 -1.35 -8.91
CA GLU A 244 -0.16 -1.08 -7.47
C GLU A 244 1.26 -0.71 -7.03
N PHE A 245 1.37 0.39 -6.30
CA PHE A 245 2.60 0.84 -5.66
C PHE A 245 2.43 0.85 -4.14
N ASP A 246 3.39 0.27 -3.43
CA ASP A 246 3.45 0.30 -1.98
C ASP A 246 3.85 1.70 -1.49
N PHE A 247 3.02 2.30 -0.66
CA PHE A 247 3.22 3.63 -0.08
C PHE A 247 4.62 3.84 0.51
N ARG A 248 5.16 2.83 1.21
CA ARG A 248 6.50 2.88 1.82
C ARG A 248 7.59 3.17 0.81
N ASN A 249 7.41 2.67 -0.40
CA ASN A 249 8.45 2.59 -1.40
C ASN A 249 8.34 3.66 -2.49
N VAL A 250 7.19 4.34 -2.61
CA VAL A 250 6.93 5.32 -3.68
C VAL A 250 8.03 6.36 -3.78
N LEU A 251 8.43 6.92 -2.64
CA LEU A 251 9.45 7.99 -2.59
C LEU A 251 10.87 7.48 -2.26
N SER A 252 11.02 6.18 -2.01
CA SER A 252 12.33 5.56 -1.79
C SER A 252 13.19 5.56 -3.08
N GLU A 253 14.47 5.25 -2.96
CA GLU A 253 15.38 5.19 -4.11
C GLU A 253 15.32 6.45 -4.99
N ASN A 254 15.39 7.63 -4.37
CA ASN A 254 15.25 8.93 -5.03
C ASN A 254 13.92 9.12 -5.79
N GLY A 255 12.87 8.40 -5.40
CA GLY A 255 11.53 8.51 -6.01
C GLY A 255 11.38 7.80 -7.35
N ARG A 256 12.18 6.77 -7.61
CA ARG A 256 12.12 5.99 -8.85
C ARG A 256 10.70 5.47 -9.15
N ARG A 257 9.94 5.10 -8.12
CA ARG A 257 8.56 4.63 -8.31
C ARG A 257 7.60 5.78 -8.62
N ALA A 258 7.80 6.94 -8.00
CA ALA A 258 7.05 8.14 -8.37
C ALA A 258 7.31 8.54 -9.84
N ASP A 259 8.55 8.43 -10.30
CA ASP A 259 8.88 8.68 -11.72
C ASP A 259 8.21 7.65 -12.64
N ALA A 260 8.13 6.37 -12.23
CA ALA A 260 7.40 5.33 -12.95
C ALA A 260 5.89 5.65 -13.02
N ILE A 261 5.27 6.07 -11.94
CA ILE A 261 3.86 6.51 -11.91
C ILE A 261 3.63 7.64 -12.92
N ARG A 262 4.53 8.62 -13.01
CA ARG A 262 4.41 9.71 -14.00
C ARG A 262 4.50 9.23 -15.44
N MET A 263 5.33 8.23 -15.71
CA MET A 263 5.47 7.66 -17.06
C MET A 263 4.27 6.80 -17.46
N ILE A 264 3.67 6.10 -16.51
CA ILE A 264 2.51 5.22 -16.73
C ILE A 264 1.21 6.05 -16.81
N GLY A 265 1.10 7.10 -15.99
CA GLY A 265 -0.09 7.91 -15.77
C GLY A 265 -0.80 7.53 -14.45
N PRO A 266 -1.15 8.52 -13.60
CA PRO A 266 -1.85 8.27 -12.33
C PRO A 266 -3.16 7.49 -12.49
N GLU A 267 -3.83 7.65 -13.63
CA GLU A 267 -5.09 6.97 -13.97
C GLU A 267 -4.94 5.45 -14.11
N HIS A 268 -3.72 4.96 -14.31
CA HIS A 268 -3.37 3.55 -14.37
C HIS A 268 -2.70 3.03 -13.10
N CYS A 269 -2.64 3.85 -12.04
CA CYS A 269 -1.90 3.52 -10.82
C CYS A 269 -2.79 3.62 -9.58
N LEU A 270 -2.46 2.86 -8.55
CA LEU A 270 -2.95 3.08 -7.19
C LEU A 270 -1.80 3.00 -6.20
N ILE A 271 -1.97 3.64 -5.05
CA ILE A 271 -1.04 3.56 -3.92
C ILE A 271 -1.77 2.89 -2.77
N SER A 272 -1.17 1.85 -2.21
CA SER A 272 -1.74 0.98 -1.18
C SER A 272 -0.80 0.78 0.00
N GLU A 273 -1.20 -0.02 0.97
CA GLU A 273 -0.49 -0.26 2.23
C GLU A 273 -0.18 1.02 3.02
N PHE A 274 -0.91 2.11 2.74
CA PHE A 274 -0.61 3.38 3.39
C PHE A 274 -1.15 3.42 4.83
N TRP A 275 -2.32 2.83 5.10
CA TRP A 275 -2.91 2.91 6.43
C TRP A 275 -2.09 2.16 7.48
N THR A 276 -1.71 0.91 7.22
CA THR A 276 -0.83 0.15 8.10
C THR A 276 0.49 0.88 8.37
N ASN A 277 1.05 1.51 7.35
CA ASN A 277 2.33 2.21 7.46
C ASN A 277 2.23 3.54 8.20
N MET A 278 1.11 4.24 8.09
CA MET A 278 0.85 5.48 8.84
C MET A 278 0.62 5.25 10.33
N LEU A 279 0.06 4.08 10.70
CA LEU A 279 -0.19 3.73 12.10
C LEU A 279 1.04 3.29 12.88
N ARG A 280 2.08 2.86 12.21
CA ARG A 280 3.29 2.34 12.87
C ARG A 280 3.98 3.39 13.72
N THR A 281 3.70 3.36 15.02
CA THR A 281 4.33 4.20 16.05
C THR A 281 5.60 3.56 16.64
N THR A 282 5.75 2.23 16.50
CA THR A 282 6.91 1.48 16.99
C THR A 282 7.93 1.24 15.87
N PRO A 283 9.24 1.24 16.21
CA PRO A 283 10.27 1.00 15.20
C PRO A 283 10.18 -0.47 14.74
N PRO A 284 9.84 -0.74 13.47
CA PRO A 284 9.99 -2.08 12.95
C PRO A 284 11.47 -2.41 12.81
N PRO A 285 11.84 -3.70 12.84
CA PRO A 285 13.16 -4.13 12.41
C PRO A 285 13.41 -3.82 10.93
N VAL A 286 12.37 -3.45 10.16
CA VAL A 286 12.44 -3.10 8.74
C VAL A 286 12.37 -1.58 8.57
N LYS A 287 13.26 -1.06 7.74
CA LYS A 287 13.51 0.36 7.43
C LYS A 287 12.34 1.06 6.70
N ALA A 288 11.18 1.22 7.34
CA ALA A 288 10.20 2.18 6.81
C ALA A 288 10.64 3.60 7.22
N PRO A 289 10.64 4.57 6.31
CA PRO A 289 10.93 5.95 6.67
C PRO A 289 9.89 6.44 7.69
N ARG A 290 10.33 6.76 8.92
CA ARG A 290 9.46 7.32 9.98
C ARG A 290 8.82 8.66 9.57
N GLU A 291 9.35 9.28 8.54
CA GLU A 291 8.92 10.58 8.04
C GLU A 291 7.49 10.60 7.50
N TYR A 292 6.89 9.42 7.23
CA TYR A 292 5.52 9.31 6.70
C TYR A 292 4.52 8.67 7.68
N ALA A 293 4.86 8.58 8.96
CA ALA A 293 3.94 8.10 9.99
C ALA A 293 2.93 9.19 10.43
N GLY A 294 1.69 8.78 10.72
CA GLY A 294 0.62 9.67 11.18
C GLY A 294 0.15 10.70 10.13
N LEU A 295 -0.68 11.64 10.56
CA LEU A 295 -1.20 12.70 9.68
C LEU A 295 -0.11 13.64 9.16
N ASP A 296 0.86 14.00 9.99
CA ASP A 296 2.00 14.82 9.55
C ASP A 296 2.81 14.08 8.47
N GLY A 297 3.00 12.77 8.63
CA GLY A 297 3.66 11.92 7.65
C GLY A 297 2.89 11.81 6.34
N ALA A 298 1.58 11.63 6.40
CA ALA A 298 0.72 11.65 5.21
C ALA A 298 0.80 12.97 4.46
N GLY A 299 0.82 14.08 5.19
CA GLY A 299 1.00 15.43 4.61
C GLY A 299 2.39 15.62 4.02
N ALA A 300 3.44 15.12 4.70
CA ALA A 300 4.81 15.15 4.17
C ALA A 300 4.92 14.34 2.85
N PHE A 301 4.26 13.19 2.78
CA PHE A 301 4.15 12.41 1.55
C PHE A 301 3.49 13.22 0.43
N ALA A 302 2.33 13.83 0.70
CA ALA A 302 1.63 14.65 -0.28
C ALA A 302 2.49 15.85 -0.75
N GLU A 303 3.18 16.54 0.18
CA GLU A 303 4.13 17.62 -0.13
C GLU A 303 5.26 17.12 -1.06
N ALA A 304 5.84 15.95 -0.76
CA ALA A 304 6.90 15.36 -1.56
C ALA A 304 6.42 14.93 -2.95
N MET A 305 5.23 14.37 -3.09
CA MET A 305 4.64 14.04 -4.39
C MET A 305 4.37 15.31 -5.22
N ARG A 306 3.83 16.38 -4.61
CA ARG A 306 3.65 17.68 -5.29
C ARG A 306 4.98 18.27 -5.77
N SER A 307 6.04 18.14 -4.99
CA SER A 307 7.38 18.62 -5.38
C SER A 307 7.94 17.88 -6.61
N ARG A 308 7.40 16.69 -6.91
CA ARG A 308 7.71 15.89 -8.10
C ARG A 308 6.73 16.12 -9.25
N GLY A 309 5.84 17.11 -9.11
CA GLY A 309 4.91 17.55 -10.15
C GLY A 309 3.58 16.80 -10.19
N PHE A 310 3.24 16.03 -9.15
CA PHE A 310 1.89 15.50 -8.99
C PHE A 310 0.96 16.58 -8.46
N THR A 311 -0.27 16.58 -8.98
CA THR A 311 -1.34 17.44 -8.49
C THR A 311 -2.11 16.75 -7.37
N ASP A 312 -2.95 17.50 -6.64
CA ASP A 312 -3.89 16.92 -5.69
C ASP A 312 -4.91 16.00 -6.37
N HIS A 313 -5.25 16.29 -7.63
CA HIS A 313 -6.10 15.45 -8.45
C HIS A 313 -5.45 14.10 -8.76
N ASP A 314 -4.15 14.07 -9.07
CA ASP A 314 -3.43 12.82 -9.30
C ASP A 314 -3.42 11.95 -8.03
N LEU A 315 -3.24 12.57 -6.86
CA LEU A 315 -3.33 11.86 -5.58
C LEU A 315 -4.76 11.33 -5.35
N ASP A 316 -5.79 12.12 -5.64
CA ASP A 316 -7.17 11.67 -5.50
C ASP A 316 -7.51 10.52 -6.46
N ILE A 317 -6.98 10.51 -7.66
CA ILE A 317 -7.08 9.36 -8.58
C ILE A 317 -6.50 8.09 -7.93
N MET A 318 -5.27 8.15 -7.42
CA MET A 318 -4.55 6.97 -6.93
C MET A 318 -5.04 6.47 -5.57
N PHE A 319 -5.51 7.36 -4.68
CA PHE A 319 -5.95 6.98 -3.33
C PHE A 319 -7.46 6.78 -3.20
N LYS A 320 -8.27 7.31 -4.14
CA LYS A 320 -9.73 7.35 -4.01
C LYS A 320 -10.46 6.81 -5.24
N GLN A 321 -10.23 7.41 -6.43
CA GLN A 321 -11.05 7.12 -7.62
C GLN A 321 -10.75 5.74 -8.20
N ASN A 322 -9.50 5.38 -8.44
CA ASN A 322 -9.13 4.06 -8.93
C ASN A 322 -9.53 2.95 -7.95
N PRO A 323 -9.27 3.05 -6.63
CA PRO A 323 -9.80 2.13 -5.64
C PRO A 323 -11.32 1.99 -5.66
N ALA A 324 -12.07 3.11 -5.68
CA ALA A 324 -13.53 3.09 -5.72
C ALA A 324 -14.04 2.39 -6.99
N ARG A 325 -13.49 2.73 -8.15
CA ARG A 325 -13.84 2.13 -9.45
C ARG A 325 -13.60 0.61 -9.44
N LEU A 326 -12.45 0.14 -8.95
CA LEU A 326 -12.13 -1.28 -8.87
C LEU A 326 -13.12 -2.05 -7.99
N LEU A 327 -13.60 -1.43 -6.92
CA LEU A 327 -14.56 -2.03 -5.99
C LEU A 327 -16.02 -1.91 -6.44
N GLY A 328 -16.28 -1.19 -7.54
CA GLY A 328 -17.63 -0.94 -8.04
C GLY A 328 -18.41 0.05 -7.18
N LEU A 329 -17.72 0.96 -6.50
CA LEU A 329 -18.34 2.01 -5.69
C LEU A 329 -18.61 3.25 -6.58
N SER A 330 -19.75 3.93 -6.32
CA SER A 330 -20.06 5.20 -6.97
C SER A 330 -19.05 6.29 -6.58
N ASP A 331 -18.84 7.25 -7.46
CA ASP A 331 -18.11 8.47 -7.11
C ASP A 331 -18.85 9.21 -5.99
N GLN A 332 -18.07 9.73 -5.01
CA GLN A 332 -18.58 10.58 -3.92
C GLN A 332 -18.22 12.03 -4.17
#